data_c2caf1af9a87eae3c98828454a612d99
#
_entry.id   c2caf1af9a87eae3c98828454a612d99
#
_cell.length_a   1.000
_cell.length_b   1.000
_cell.length_c   1.000
_cell.angle_alpha   90.00
_cell.angle_beta   90.00
_cell.angle_gamma   90.00
#
_symmetry.space_group_name_H-M   'P 1'
#
loop_
_entity.id
_entity.type
_entity.pdbx_description
1 polymer ?
#
loop_
_entity_poly.entity_id
_entity_poly.type
_entity_poly.pdbx_seq_one_letter_code
_entity_poly.pdbx_strand_id
1 'polypeptide(L)'
;MRLNRDAQTAALSAGLEHLPAGGRVVFVTSHQAHFIDEVETMPEYEQVARSKRAGETALTERLPEMSDKGVTFVVVSGDMIEGTVTATLLDRARPGALEARREAAGKLYSVEEFAAEVARMATADVETGHVELVGGADDFLARTQG
;
A
#
# COMPACT_ATOMS: atom_id res chain seq x y z
N MET A 1 0.14 15.87 -5.53
CA MET A 1 1.38 15.13 -5.21
C MET A 1 1.95 15.45 -3.82
N ARG A 2 2.05 16.72 -3.44
CA ARG A 2 2.63 17.09 -2.14
C ARG A 2 1.84 16.57 -0.94
N LEU A 3 0.51 16.57 -1.00
CA LEU A 3 -0.33 16.24 0.16
C LEU A 3 -0.05 14.82 0.71
N ASN A 4 -0.07 13.80 -0.13
CA ASN A 4 0.15 12.43 0.34
C ASN A 4 1.56 12.24 0.91
N ARG A 5 2.59 12.76 0.24
CA ARG A 5 3.97 12.68 0.72
C ARG A 5 4.16 13.47 2.02
N ASP A 6 3.79 14.74 2.01
CA ASP A 6 4.08 15.66 3.12
C ASP A 6 3.23 15.32 4.35
N ALA A 7 1.96 14.94 4.18
CA ALA A 7 1.10 14.52 5.28
C ALA A 7 1.57 13.21 5.91
N GLN A 8 1.96 12.22 5.11
CA GLN A 8 2.48 10.94 5.63
C GLN A 8 3.81 11.13 6.36
N THR A 9 4.71 11.96 5.83
CA THR A 9 5.99 12.28 6.48
C THR A 9 5.77 13.03 7.80
N ALA A 10 4.85 13.99 7.84
CA ALA A 10 4.50 14.72 9.06
C ALA A 10 3.87 13.79 10.11
N ALA A 11 2.95 12.91 9.69
CA ALA A 11 2.35 11.92 10.59
C ALA A 11 3.40 10.96 11.16
N LEU A 12 4.32 10.46 10.33
CA LEU A 12 5.42 9.64 10.80
C LEU A 12 6.30 10.39 11.81
N SER A 13 6.69 11.63 11.53
CA SER A 13 7.51 12.44 12.44
C SER A 13 6.85 12.59 13.80
N ALA A 14 5.58 12.99 13.82
CA ALA A 14 4.82 13.11 15.06
C ALA A 14 4.67 11.76 15.79
N GLY A 15 4.42 10.68 15.06
CA GLY A 15 4.30 9.34 15.63
C GLY A 15 5.61 8.86 16.26
N LEU A 16 6.75 9.08 15.62
CA LEU A 16 8.06 8.65 16.12
C LEU A 16 8.49 9.36 17.41
N GLU A 17 7.96 10.55 17.69
CA GLU A 17 8.20 11.23 18.97
C GLU A 17 7.55 10.50 20.16
N HIS A 18 6.50 9.73 19.89
CA HIS A 18 5.69 9.07 20.92
C HIS A 18 5.82 7.54 20.92
N LEU A 19 6.33 6.93 19.85
CA LEU A 19 6.52 5.49 19.77
C LEU A 19 7.71 5.04 20.62
N PRO A 20 7.51 4.08 21.54
CA PRO A 20 8.61 3.46 22.26
C PRO A 20 9.39 2.50 21.36
N ALA A 21 10.58 2.08 21.82
CA ALA A 21 11.26 0.94 21.24
C ALA A 21 10.37 -0.30 21.26
N GLY A 22 10.34 -1.06 20.17
CA GLY A 22 9.38 -2.15 19.95
C GLY A 22 8.06 -1.67 19.33
N GLY A 23 7.86 -0.37 19.12
CA GLY A 23 6.72 0.19 18.41
C GLY A 23 6.74 -0.18 16.92
N ARG A 24 5.62 0.03 16.25
CA ARG A 24 5.44 -0.32 14.83
C ARG A 24 4.69 0.74 14.07
N VAL A 25 5.13 0.94 12.83
CA VAL A 25 4.42 1.75 11.83
C VAL A 25 3.96 0.81 10.71
N VAL A 26 2.67 0.81 10.44
CA VAL A 26 2.08 0.08 9.30
C VAL A 26 1.61 1.10 8.28
N PHE A 27 2.21 1.06 7.10
CA PHE A 27 1.83 1.91 5.98
C PHE A 27 0.97 1.12 5.00
N VAL A 28 -0.22 1.62 4.69
CA VAL A 28 -1.18 0.98 3.79
C VAL A 28 -1.15 1.64 2.42
N THR A 29 -0.96 0.83 1.38
CA THR A 29 -0.94 1.27 -0.02
C THR A 29 -1.72 0.29 -0.92
N SER A 30 -1.59 0.42 -2.22
CA SER A 30 -2.21 -0.48 -3.20
C SER A 30 -1.16 -1.01 -4.18
N HIS A 31 -1.41 -2.17 -4.78
CA HIS A 31 -0.52 -2.75 -5.78
C HIS A 31 -0.26 -1.77 -6.94
N GLN A 32 -1.30 -1.07 -7.41
CA GLN A 32 -1.16 -0.07 -8.46
C GLN A 32 -0.23 1.08 -8.08
N ALA A 33 -0.15 1.45 -6.80
CA ALA A 33 0.75 2.47 -6.33
C ALA A 33 2.14 1.92 -6.02
N HIS A 34 2.20 0.76 -5.36
CA HIS A 34 3.46 0.13 -4.98
C HIS A 34 4.34 -0.20 -6.19
N PHE A 35 3.73 -0.73 -7.25
CA PHE A 35 4.41 -1.15 -8.47
C PHE A 35 4.40 -0.12 -9.61
N ILE A 36 3.96 1.13 -9.37
CA ILE A 36 3.76 2.13 -10.45
C ILE A 36 5.03 2.48 -11.23
N ASP A 37 6.19 2.28 -10.64
CA ASP A 37 7.47 2.57 -11.30
C ASP A 37 7.85 1.48 -12.31
N GLU A 38 7.31 0.27 -12.16
CA GLU A 38 7.58 -0.91 -13.00
C GLU A 38 6.36 -1.35 -13.83
N VAL A 39 5.15 -1.12 -13.31
CA VAL A 39 3.90 -1.61 -13.91
C VAL A 39 2.93 -0.47 -14.13
N GLU A 40 2.51 -0.28 -15.38
CA GLU A 40 1.50 0.71 -15.72
C GLU A 40 0.15 0.39 -15.06
N THR A 41 -0.54 1.42 -14.60
CA THR A 41 -1.90 1.35 -14.09
C THR A 41 -2.89 2.02 -15.04
N MET A 42 -4.18 2.00 -14.70
CA MET A 42 -5.22 2.70 -15.45
C MET A 42 -4.91 4.21 -15.49
N PRO A 43 -5.01 4.87 -16.66
CA PRO A 43 -4.71 6.30 -16.78
C PRO A 43 -5.47 7.17 -15.77
N GLU A 44 -6.71 6.80 -15.46
CA GLU A 44 -7.58 7.51 -14.51
C GLU A 44 -7.04 7.44 -13.07
N TYR A 45 -6.22 6.45 -12.77
CA TYR A 45 -5.66 6.23 -11.43
C TYR A 45 -4.16 6.58 -11.32
N GLU A 46 -3.47 6.80 -12.43
CA GLU A 46 -2.02 6.98 -12.45
C GLU A 46 -1.54 8.12 -11.53
N GLN A 47 -2.19 9.26 -11.57
CA GLN A 47 -1.81 10.40 -10.73
C GLN A 47 -1.95 10.08 -9.22
N VAL A 48 -2.99 9.34 -8.85
CA VAL A 48 -3.21 8.90 -7.47
C VAL A 48 -2.15 7.87 -7.07
N ALA A 49 -1.88 6.89 -7.92
CA ALA A 49 -0.87 5.86 -7.69
C ALA A 49 0.52 6.47 -7.48
N ARG A 50 0.96 7.38 -8.35
CA ARG A 50 2.24 8.09 -8.21
C ARG A 50 2.30 8.93 -6.93
N SER A 51 1.22 9.57 -6.55
CA SER A 51 1.14 10.36 -5.32
C SER A 51 1.30 9.47 -4.06
N LYS A 52 0.66 8.30 -4.07
CA LYS A 52 0.80 7.29 -2.98
C LYS A 52 2.22 6.71 -2.95
N ARG A 53 2.78 6.38 -4.12
CA ARG A 53 4.16 5.87 -4.21
C ARG A 53 5.18 6.86 -3.66
N ALA A 54 5.02 8.15 -3.97
CA ALA A 54 5.88 9.20 -3.41
C ALA A 54 5.81 9.25 -1.87
N GLY A 55 4.65 9.00 -1.28
CA GLY A 55 4.51 8.86 0.17
C GLY A 55 5.24 7.64 0.72
N GLU A 56 5.04 6.48 0.11
CA GLU A 56 5.72 5.23 0.48
C GLU A 56 7.25 5.37 0.42
N THR A 57 7.77 5.91 -0.69
CA THR A 57 9.20 6.15 -0.87
C THR A 57 9.77 7.05 0.23
N ALA A 58 9.09 8.18 0.51
CA ALA A 58 9.53 9.12 1.54
C ALA A 58 9.57 8.48 2.95
N LEU A 59 8.67 7.55 3.25
CA LEU A 59 8.69 6.82 4.51
C LEU A 59 9.80 5.75 4.51
N THR A 60 9.98 5.04 3.40
CA THR A 60 11.02 4.02 3.24
C THR A 60 12.42 4.62 3.37
N GLU A 61 12.65 5.83 2.88
CA GLU A 61 13.92 6.56 3.05
C GLU A 61 14.25 6.84 4.53
N ARG A 62 13.26 6.77 5.43
CA ARG A 62 13.43 6.95 6.87
C ARG A 62 13.58 5.64 7.65
N LEU A 63 13.74 4.51 6.97
CA LEU A 63 14.01 3.21 7.63
C LEU A 63 15.18 3.24 8.63
N PRO A 64 16.33 3.87 8.32
CA PRO A 64 17.44 3.93 9.29
C PRO A 64 17.03 4.63 10.60
N GLU A 65 16.28 5.75 10.51
CA GLU A 65 15.80 6.46 11.69
C GLU A 65 14.85 5.60 12.53
N MET A 66 13.93 4.87 11.88
CA MET A 66 13.02 3.96 12.57
C MET A 66 13.77 2.81 13.24
N SER A 67 14.73 2.21 12.54
CA SER A 67 15.58 1.14 13.08
C SER A 67 16.39 1.60 14.29
N ASP A 68 16.98 2.79 14.24
CA ASP A 68 17.74 3.36 15.35
C ASP A 68 16.89 3.59 16.60
N LYS A 69 15.58 3.84 16.41
CA LYS A 69 14.59 3.96 17.48
C LYS A 69 14.01 2.61 17.93
N GLY A 70 14.38 1.50 17.30
CA GLY A 70 13.80 0.18 17.55
C GLY A 70 12.34 0.06 17.09
N VAL A 71 11.93 0.86 16.10
CA VAL A 71 10.59 0.84 15.50
C VAL A 71 10.60 0.02 14.23
N THR A 72 9.67 -0.92 14.11
CA THR A 72 9.48 -1.73 12.89
C THR A 72 8.59 -0.99 11.91
N PHE A 73 9.00 -0.92 10.65
CA PHE A 73 8.20 -0.37 9.56
C PHE A 73 7.72 -1.50 8.62
N VAL A 74 6.43 -1.53 8.36
CA VAL A 74 5.80 -2.52 7.49
C VAL A 74 4.91 -1.83 6.48
N VAL A 75 4.99 -2.25 5.23
CA VAL A 75 4.10 -1.84 4.15
C VAL A 75 3.07 -2.94 3.91
N VAL A 76 1.79 -2.59 3.86
CA VAL A 76 0.72 -3.48 3.43
C VAL A 76 0.17 -2.96 2.12
N SER A 77 0.45 -3.67 1.05
CA SER A 77 -0.03 -3.35 -0.30
C SER A 77 -1.22 -4.25 -0.64
N GLY A 78 -2.36 -3.64 -0.95
CA GLY A 78 -3.59 -4.36 -1.31
C GLY A 78 -3.92 -4.26 -2.79
N ASP A 79 -4.62 -5.27 -3.29
CA ASP A 79 -5.29 -5.19 -4.58
C ASP A 79 -6.52 -4.29 -4.49
N MET A 80 -7.29 -4.18 -5.55
CA MET A 80 -8.57 -3.50 -5.56
C MET A 80 -9.52 -4.12 -4.52
N ILE A 81 -10.11 -3.29 -3.64
CA ILE A 81 -10.93 -3.75 -2.53
C ILE A 81 -12.40 -3.51 -2.87
N GLU A 82 -13.22 -4.56 -2.83
CA GLU A 82 -14.65 -4.47 -3.09
C GLU A 82 -15.35 -3.54 -2.07
N GLY A 83 -16.38 -2.84 -2.54
CA GLY A 83 -17.19 -1.97 -1.70
C GLY A 83 -16.56 -0.62 -1.35
N THR A 84 -15.35 -0.34 -1.82
CA THR A 84 -14.72 0.98 -1.62
C THR A 84 -15.21 2.01 -2.63
N VAL A 85 -15.20 3.27 -2.22
CA VAL A 85 -15.50 4.40 -3.13
C VAL A 85 -14.55 4.41 -4.32
N THR A 86 -13.26 4.12 -4.10
CA THR A 86 -12.25 4.06 -5.16
C THR A 86 -12.60 3.00 -6.20
N ALA A 87 -12.92 1.78 -5.78
CA ALA A 87 -13.31 0.70 -6.69
C ALA A 87 -14.56 1.09 -7.50
N THR A 88 -15.55 1.68 -6.85
CA THR A 88 -16.78 2.16 -7.51
C THR A 88 -16.49 3.25 -8.54
N LEU A 89 -15.62 4.21 -8.24
CA LEU A 89 -15.26 5.29 -9.16
C LEU A 89 -14.46 4.77 -10.35
N LEU A 90 -13.54 3.84 -10.13
CA LEU A 90 -12.78 3.21 -11.21
C LEU A 90 -13.65 2.40 -12.15
N ASP A 91 -14.62 1.63 -11.61
CA ASP A 91 -15.54 0.86 -12.43
C ASP A 91 -16.51 1.76 -13.21
N ARG A 92 -16.91 2.92 -12.66
CA ARG A 92 -17.68 3.94 -13.39
C ARG A 92 -16.87 4.59 -14.52
N ALA A 93 -15.60 4.89 -14.28
CA ALA A 93 -14.71 5.48 -15.28
C ALA A 93 -14.38 4.48 -16.41
N ARG A 94 -14.28 3.21 -16.06
CA ARG A 94 -14.01 2.10 -16.97
C ARG A 94 -14.93 0.93 -16.63
N PRO A 95 -16.13 0.87 -17.24
CA PRO A 95 -17.08 -0.21 -16.98
C PRO A 95 -16.49 -1.59 -17.19
N GLY A 96 -16.66 -2.48 -16.21
CA GLY A 96 -16.10 -3.83 -16.21
C GLY A 96 -14.67 -3.95 -15.64
N ALA A 97 -14.05 -2.85 -15.19
CA ALA A 97 -12.71 -2.88 -14.61
C ALA A 97 -12.64 -3.74 -13.33
N LEU A 98 -13.67 -3.67 -12.50
CA LEU A 98 -13.78 -4.45 -11.28
C LEU A 98 -13.86 -5.95 -11.56
N GLU A 99 -14.70 -6.33 -12.52
CA GLU A 99 -14.85 -7.72 -12.93
C GLU A 99 -13.58 -8.29 -13.56
N ALA A 100 -12.98 -7.53 -14.48
CA ALA A 100 -11.70 -7.92 -15.09
C ALA A 100 -10.61 -8.10 -14.03
N ARG A 101 -10.57 -7.25 -13.00
CA ARG A 101 -9.62 -7.40 -11.90
C ARG A 101 -9.92 -8.64 -11.05
N ARG A 102 -11.20 -8.92 -10.78
CA ARG A 102 -11.62 -10.13 -10.06
C ARG A 102 -11.21 -11.41 -10.81
N GLU A 103 -11.39 -11.44 -12.11
CA GLU A 103 -10.97 -12.56 -12.95
C GLU A 103 -9.45 -12.75 -12.91
N ALA A 104 -8.68 -11.68 -13.04
CA ALA A 104 -7.22 -11.73 -13.03
C ALA A 104 -6.64 -12.14 -11.66
N ALA A 105 -7.23 -11.66 -10.57
CA ALA A 105 -6.78 -11.93 -9.20
C ALA A 105 -7.38 -13.21 -8.59
N GLY A 106 -8.40 -13.80 -9.22
CA GLY A 106 -9.18 -14.91 -8.70
C GLY A 106 -10.19 -14.52 -7.62
N LYS A 107 -9.90 -13.48 -6.84
CA LYS A 107 -10.76 -12.94 -5.78
C LYS A 107 -10.37 -11.48 -5.50
N LEU A 108 -11.35 -10.65 -5.18
CA LEU A 108 -11.12 -9.35 -4.56
C LEU A 108 -11.48 -9.43 -3.06
N TYR A 109 -10.68 -8.79 -2.23
CA TYR A 109 -10.94 -8.75 -0.79
C TYR A 109 -12.03 -7.73 -0.47
N SER A 110 -12.85 -8.04 0.54
CA SER A 110 -13.72 -7.04 1.16
C SER A 110 -12.90 -6.09 2.05
N VAL A 111 -13.54 -5.00 2.48
CA VAL A 111 -12.92 -4.06 3.44
C VAL A 111 -12.56 -4.77 4.73
N GLU A 112 -13.42 -5.65 5.24
CA GLU A 112 -13.20 -6.41 6.47
C GLU A 112 -12.05 -7.41 6.34
N GLU A 113 -11.99 -8.13 5.23
CA GLU A 113 -10.91 -9.08 4.95
C GLU A 113 -9.56 -8.35 4.85
N PHE A 114 -9.50 -7.22 4.14
CA PHE A 114 -8.29 -6.43 4.03
C PHE A 114 -7.88 -5.81 5.38
N ALA A 115 -8.83 -5.28 6.14
CA ALA A 115 -8.57 -4.74 7.48
C ALA A 115 -8.00 -5.80 8.43
N ALA A 116 -8.47 -7.05 8.34
CA ALA A 116 -7.92 -8.16 9.11
C ALA A 116 -6.44 -8.41 8.79
N GLU A 117 -6.04 -8.31 7.53
CA GLU A 117 -4.63 -8.44 7.13
C GLU A 117 -3.78 -7.28 7.65
N VAL A 118 -4.28 -6.05 7.59
CA VAL A 118 -3.60 -4.89 8.18
C VAL A 118 -3.41 -5.09 9.69
N ALA A 119 -4.44 -5.54 10.40
CA ALA A 119 -4.38 -5.83 11.84
C ALA A 119 -3.39 -6.95 12.15
N ARG A 120 -3.33 -8.00 11.33
CA ARG A 120 -2.36 -9.10 11.46
C ARG A 120 -0.93 -8.56 11.35
N MET A 121 -0.67 -7.68 10.41
CA MET A 121 0.66 -7.09 10.21
C MET A 121 1.07 -6.11 11.31
N ALA A 122 0.13 -5.62 12.12
CA ALA A 122 0.45 -4.80 13.28
C ALA A 122 1.23 -5.56 14.36
N THR A 123 1.16 -6.89 14.38
CA THR A 123 1.80 -7.74 15.40
C THR A 123 2.61 -8.92 14.84
N ALA A 124 2.63 -9.12 13.52
CA ALA A 124 3.35 -10.22 12.89
C ALA A 124 4.88 -10.11 13.14
N ASP A 125 5.53 -11.25 13.30
CA ASP A 125 6.99 -11.31 13.44
C ASP A 125 7.65 -11.18 12.06
N VAL A 126 7.97 -9.95 11.70
CA VAL A 126 8.60 -9.58 10.42
C VAL A 126 9.68 -8.54 10.64
N GLU A 127 10.65 -8.52 9.75
CA GLU A 127 11.72 -7.51 9.76
C GLU A 127 11.20 -6.13 9.32
N THR A 128 11.87 -5.08 9.78
CA THR A 128 11.57 -3.72 9.32
C THR A 128 11.81 -3.59 7.82
N GLY A 129 10.90 -2.91 7.12
CA GLY A 129 10.92 -2.81 5.66
C GLY A 129 10.15 -3.94 4.94
N HIS A 130 9.55 -4.88 5.69
CA HIS A 130 8.70 -5.92 5.10
C HIS A 130 7.54 -5.33 4.31
N VAL A 131 7.29 -5.90 3.13
CA VAL A 131 6.14 -5.57 2.28
C VAL A 131 5.23 -6.79 2.21
N GLU A 132 4.04 -6.66 2.76
CA GLU A 132 2.98 -7.67 2.68
C GLU A 132 2.09 -7.37 1.47
N LEU A 133 2.01 -8.32 0.54
CA LEU A 133 1.14 -8.23 -0.63
C LEU A 133 -0.16 -8.97 -0.34
N VAL A 134 -1.26 -8.24 -0.27
CA VAL A 134 -2.58 -8.78 0.07
C VAL A 134 -3.48 -8.80 -1.16
N GLY A 135 -3.99 -9.99 -1.49
CA GLY A 135 -4.76 -10.23 -2.71
C GLY A 135 -3.87 -10.61 -3.89
N GLY A 136 -4.44 -10.63 -5.10
CA GLY A 136 -3.73 -11.05 -6.30
C GLY A 136 -2.60 -10.10 -6.69
N ALA A 137 -1.37 -10.56 -6.61
CA ALA A 137 -0.17 -9.80 -6.96
C ALA A 137 0.65 -10.44 -8.09
N ASP A 138 0.32 -11.65 -8.53
CA ASP A 138 1.11 -12.45 -9.46
C ASP A 138 1.35 -11.74 -10.80
N ASP A 139 0.35 -11.04 -11.32
CA ASP A 139 0.45 -10.28 -12.56
C ASP A 139 1.35 -9.03 -12.41
N PHE A 140 1.39 -8.42 -11.24
CA PHE A 140 2.33 -7.34 -10.94
C PHE A 140 3.76 -7.88 -10.84
N LEU A 141 3.97 -8.95 -10.08
CA LEU A 141 5.28 -9.58 -9.91
C LEU A 141 5.84 -10.12 -11.22
N ALA A 142 5.01 -10.70 -12.08
CA ALA A 142 5.44 -11.19 -13.38
C ALA A 142 5.96 -10.06 -14.30
N ARG A 143 5.39 -8.86 -14.20
CA ARG A 143 5.80 -7.69 -15.00
C ARG A 143 7.04 -6.98 -14.46
N THR A 144 7.35 -7.12 -13.17
CA THR A 144 8.58 -6.54 -12.58
C THR A 144 9.84 -7.35 -12.90
N GLN A 145 9.68 -8.59 -13.39
CA GLN A 145 10.80 -9.49 -13.73
C GLN A 145 11.16 -9.53 -15.23
N GLY A 146 10.46 -8.78 -16.06
CA GLY A 146 10.68 -8.67 -17.52
C GLY A 146 11.38 -7.41 -17.91
#